data_0252c23faed16be40da6daa40f142ea1
#
_entry.id   0252c23faed16be40da6daa40f142ea1
#
_cell.length_a   1.000
_cell.length_b   1.000
_cell.length_c   1.000
_cell.angle_alpha   90.00
_cell.angle_beta   90.00
_cell.angle_gamma   90.00
#
_symmetry.space_group_name_H-M   'P 1'
#
loop_
_entity.id
_entity.type
_entity.pdbx_description
1 polymer ?
#
loop_
_entity_poly.entity_id
_entity_poly.type
_entity_poly.pdbx_seq_one_letter_code
_entity_poly.pdbx_strand_id
1 'polypeptide(L)'
;MCGIVGYVGSEQAAPILLDGLARLEYRGYDSAGIAVVSPRHELQVKKTVGRLKALSDLVHGGADVEGTIGMGHTRWATHGAPNDVNSHPHVSENGKFAVIHNGIIENYVELKEFLISQGVTFKSETDTEVVAQLLEFYYNECGDFFESVGRVLRRIEGAYALGMLCADCPDRIIAARKDAPLLLGFGEGCSFLASDATAIIKHTRDVVYMDDGEIAVLTRGGIQLYNAMQQPIEKEHHHIEWEVSAAEKGGYPHFMLKEIMEQPDALRHAIAPRLRGGEIVFDDLKLTPEKIRSFDRIFIVACGSSYHVGMVGKYNLEHLLRRNVEVALASEFRYSDPIVDDKTLVIIISQSGETLDTMAALREAKKRGAYILSIVNVVGSSIARESDDVLYTWAGPEIAVATTKAYSTQLAVLDMVGLCFAKILGTVREEEYADAVRELALLPDKVKETLGHCEDIQKYAAQHFHHESVFFIGRNLDYALGLEGSLKLKEISYIHSEAYASGELKHGTISLIEDGTLVIALGTYGPLFDKAMSNVVEVKARGADVLALTTESHCGEMAKTVDHVLTVPDTAAMLLPSLGVVPLQLFSYYIALQRGCDIDKPRNLAKSVTVE
;
A
#
# COMPACT_ATOMS: atom_id res chain seq x y z
N MET A 1 -6.03 -5.79 -5.28
CA MET A 1 -4.92 -6.68 -5.63
C MET A 1 -5.20 -8.09 -5.13
N CYS A 2 -4.77 -9.12 -5.84
CA CYS A 2 -5.01 -10.52 -5.47
C CYS A 2 -3.91 -11.07 -4.55
N GLY A 3 -4.18 -12.18 -3.84
CA GLY A 3 -3.21 -12.89 -3.02
C GLY A 3 -2.81 -14.22 -3.66
N ILE A 4 -1.51 -14.50 -3.76
CA ILE A 4 -0.94 -15.76 -4.22
C ILE A 4 -0.24 -16.46 -3.06
N VAL A 5 -0.51 -17.76 -2.90
CA VAL A 5 0.21 -18.67 -2.01
C VAL A 5 0.45 -19.99 -2.74
N GLY A 6 1.68 -20.51 -2.70
CA GLY A 6 2.03 -21.85 -3.18
C GLY A 6 2.84 -22.59 -2.13
N TYR A 7 2.69 -23.91 -2.08
CA TYR A 7 3.39 -24.78 -1.16
C TYR A 7 3.81 -26.09 -1.84
N VAL A 8 5.06 -26.46 -1.63
CA VAL A 8 5.62 -27.77 -1.99
C VAL A 8 6.34 -28.32 -0.78
N GLY A 9 5.89 -29.44 -0.22
CA GLY A 9 6.51 -29.97 1.00
C GLY A 9 6.08 -31.40 1.35
N SER A 10 6.06 -31.70 2.65
CA SER A 10 5.64 -33.00 3.18
C SER A 10 4.29 -32.99 3.89
N GLU A 11 3.79 -31.81 4.23
CA GLU A 11 2.51 -31.66 4.92
C GLU A 11 1.36 -31.50 3.92
N GLN A 12 0.10 -31.64 4.41
CA GLN A 12 -1.07 -31.38 3.58
C GLN A 12 -1.08 -29.90 3.14
N ALA A 13 -1.15 -29.67 1.83
CA ALA A 13 -1.05 -28.35 1.26
C ALA A 13 -2.28 -27.47 1.57
N ALA A 14 -3.48 -28.03 1.52
CA ALA A 14 -4.72 -27.25 1.62
C ALA A 14 -4.83 -26.42 2.92
N PRO A 15 -4.55 -26.93 4.14
CA PRO A 15 -4.55 -26.10 5.36
C PRO A 15 -3.52 -24.97 5.34
N ILE A 16 -2.31 -25.23 4.81
CA ILE A 16 -1.24 -24.24 4.69
C ILE A 16 -1.65 -23.12 3.74
N LEU A 17 -2.22 -23.49 2.59
CA LEU A 17 -2.71 -22.52 1.60
C LEU A 17 -3.83 -21.66 2.19
N LEU A 18 -4.78 -22.25 2.91
CA LEU A 18 -5.88 -21.52 3.55
C LEU A 18 -5.36 -20.54 4.63
N ASP A 19 -4.40 -20.93 5.49
CA ASP A 19 -3.79 -20.02 6.47
C ASP A 19 -3.04 -18.86 5.77
N GLY A 20 -2.26 -19.16 4.75
CA GLY A 20 -1.56 -18.12 3.97
C GLY A 20 -2.52 -17.17 3.26
N LEU A 21 -3.59 -17.68 2.63
CA LEU A 21 -4.61 -16.85 1.98
C LEU A 21 -5.40 -16.01 2.98
N ALA A 22 -5.64 -16.51 4.21
CA ALA A 22 -6.30 -15.72 5.26
C ALA A 22 -5.49 -14.46 5.61
N ARG A 23 -4.17 -14.55 5.57
CA ARG A 23 -3.24 -13.44 5.79
C ARG A 23 -3.15 -12.49 4.60
N LEU A 24 -3.59 -12.91 3.40
CA LEU A 24 -3.63 -12.10 2.19
C LEU A 24 -5.03 -11.59 1.83
N GLU A 25 -6.07 -11.93 2.61
CA GLU A 25 -7.44 -11.56 2.28
C GLU A 25 -7.67 -10.03 2.22
N TYR A 26 -6.82 -9.24 2.87
CA TYR A 26 -6.82 -7.77 2.75
C TYR A 26 -6.43 -7.26 1.33
N ARG A 27 -5.83 -8.13 0.51
CA ARG A 27 -5.46 -7.84 -0.88
C ARG A 27 -6.59 -8.13 -1.87
N GLY A 28 -7.44 -9.13 -1.60
CA GLY A 28 -8.57 -9.50 -2.47
C GLY A 28 -9.54 -10.42 -1.73
N TYR A 29 -10.83 -10.20 -1.92
CA TYR A 29 -11.89 -10.89 -1.17
C TYR A 29 -13.15 -11.16 -1.99
N ASP A 30 -13.11 -10.95 -3.32
CA ASP A 30 -14.26 -11.18 -4.20
C ASP A 30 -14.50 -12.66 -4.48
N SER A 31 -13.43 -13.42 -4.55
CA SER A 31 -13.47 -14.88 -4.66
C SER A 31 -12.16 -15.51 -4.19
N ALA A 32 -12.19 -16.78 -3.87
CA ALA A 32 -11.01 -17.55 -3.47
C ALA A 32 -11.02 -18.95 -4.07
N GLY A 33 -9.84 -19.56 -4.24
CA GLY A 33 -9.73 -20.94 -4.67
C GLY A 33 -8.34 -21.52 -4.45
N ILE A 34 -8.27 -22.83 -4.46
CA ILE A 34 -7.05 -23.63 -4.36
C ILE A 34 -7.01 -24.70 -5.44
N ALA A 35 -5.80 -25.05 -5.88
CA ALA A 35 -5.50 -26.23 -6.68
C ALA A 35 -4.44 -27.05 -5.95
N VAL A 36 -4.70 -28.35 -5.74
CA VAL A 36 -3.81 -29.27 -5.07
C VAL A 36 -3.62 -30.51 -5.94
N VAL A 37 -2.37 -30.98 -6.06
CA VAL A 37 -2.07 -32.23 -6.77
C VAL A 37 -2.31 -33.38 -5.83
N SER A 38 -3.27 -34.26 -6.19
CA SER A 38 -3.59 -35.46 -5.41
C SER A 38 -2.48 -36.51 -5.49
N PRO A 39 -2.46 -37.50 -4.56
CA PRO A 39 -1.54 -38.64 -4.66
C PRO A 39 -1.73 -39.48 -5.94
N ARG A 40 -2.84 -39.30 -6.65
CA ARG A 40 -3.12 -39.96 -7.95
C ARG A 40 -2.66 -39.12 -9.14
N HIS A 41 -1.96 -38.01 -8.89
CA HIS A 41 -1.49 -37.04 -9.90
C HIS A 41 -2.65 -36.36 -10.66
N GLU A 42 -3.76 -36.11 -9.97
CA GLU A 42 -4.89 -35.36 -10.50
C GLU A 42 -4.96 -33.97 -9.85
N LEU A 43 -5.35 -32.96 -10.59
CA LEU A 43 -5.58 -31.62 -10.04
C LEU A 43 -6.96 -31.54 -9.37
N GLN A 44 -6.97 -31.36 -8.05
CA GLN A 44 -8.15 -31.05 -7.27
C GLN A 44 -8.31 -29.54 -7.19
N VAL A 45 -9.24 -28.96 -7.92
CA VAL A 45 -9.52 -27.52 -7.92
C VAL A 45 -10.82 -27.25 -7.19
N LYS A 46 -10.75 -26.39 -6.16
CA LYS A 46 -11.88 -25.89 -5.38
C LYS A 46 -11.85 -24.39 -5.37
N LYS A 47 -12.93 -23.75 -5.80
CA LYS A 47 -13.01 -22.28 -5.88
C LYS A 47 -14.45 -21.82 -5.72
N THR A 48 -14.63 -20.63 -5.16
CA THR A 48 -15.94 -20.05 -4.91
C THR A 48 -15.90 -18.52 -4.87
N VAL A 49 -17.00 -17.90 -5.23
CA VAL A 49 -17.24 -16.47 -5.04
C VAL A 49 -17.37 -16.15 -3.54
N GLY A 50 -16.96 -14.95 -3.16
CA GLY A 50 -17.03 -14.44 -1.79
C GLY A 50 -15.73 -14.59 -1.02
N ARG A 51 -15.79 -14.30 0.28
CA ARG A 51 -14.62 -14.28 1.16
C ARG A 51 -14.02 -15.67 1.35
N LEU A 52 -12.76 -15.71 1.77
CA LEU A 52 -12.03 -16.96 2.01
C LEU A 52 -12.76 -17.96 2.91
N LYS A 53 -13.57 -17.46 3.85
CA LYS A 53 -14.41 -18.32 4.69
C LYS A 53 -15.32 -19.25 3.87
N ALA A 54 -15.90 -18.77 2.78
CA ALA A 54 -16.74 -19.59 1.91
C ALA A 54 -15.94 -20.75 1.29
N LEU A 55 -14.69 -20.51 0.87
CA LEU A 55 -13.80 -21.56 0.38
C LEU A 55 -13.42 -22.53 1.50
N SER A 56 -13.06 -22.02 2.68
CA SER A 56 -12.71 -22.86 3.84
C SER A 56 -13.85 -23.78 4.26
N ASP A 57 -15.09 -23.25 4.27
CA ASP A 57 -16.28 -24.03 4.56
C ASP A 57 -16.53 -25.09 3.46
N LEU A 58 -16.34 -24.75 2.18
CA LEU A 58 -16.49 -25.65 1.02
C LEU A 58 -15.53 -26.85 1.07
N VAL A 59 -14.33 -26.68 1.63
CA VAL A 59 -13.29 -27.74 1.71
C VAL A 59 -13.07 -28.23 3.14
N HIS A 60 -14.00 -27.95 4.06
CA HIS A 60 -13.94 -28.31 5.49
C HIS A 60 -12.58 -28.02 6.13
N GLY A 61 -12.08 -26.79 5.94
CA GLY A 61 -10.75 -26.38 6.43
C GLY A 61 -9.59 -27.08 5.74
N GLY A 62 -9.81 -27.66 4.57
CA GLY A 62 -8.81 -28.39 3.79
C GLY A 62 -8.85 -29.91 3.97
N ALA A 63 -9.74 -30.43 4.81
CA ALA A 63 -9.82 -31.88 5.09
C ALA A 63 -10.27 -32.73 3.87
N ASP A 64 -11.01 -32.14 2.95
CA ASP A 64 -11.51 -32.80 1.75
C ASP A 64 -10.56 -32.74 0.55
N VAL A 65 -9.37 -32.16 0.71
CA VAL A 65 -8.40 -31.97 -0.39
C VAL A 65 -7.05 -32.53 0.03
N GLU A 66 -6.74 -33.71 -0.50
CA GLU A 66 -5.53 -34.45 -0.15
C GLU A 66 -4.37 -34.19 -1.13
N GLY A 67 -3.20 -33.83 -0.62
CA GLY A 67 -1.97 -33.62 -1.39
C GLY A 67 -0.99 -32.69 -0.70
N THR A 68 0.28 -32.79 -1.07
CA THR A 68 1.40 -32.06 -0.43
C THR A 68 1.96 -30.95 -1.31
N ILE A 69 1.37 -30.71 -2.47
CA ILE A 69 1.73 -29.67 -3.41
C ILE A 69 0.47 -28.98 -3.88
N GLY A 70 0.48 -27.67 -3.80
CA GLY A 70 -0.67 -26.90 -4.23
C GLY A 70 -0.42 -25.39 -4.26
N MET A 71 -1.37 -24.69 -4.81
CA MET A 71 -1.38 -23.23 -4.86
C MET A 71 -2.78 -22.70 -4.61
N GLY A 72 -2.86 -21.49 -4.10
CA GLY A 72 -4.12 -20.83 -3.77
C GLY A 72 -4.09 -19.36 -4.13
N HIS A 73 -5.30 -18.82 -4.28
CA HIS A 73 -5.51 -17.45 -4.74
C HIS A 73 -6.71 -16.80 -4.06
N THR A 74 -6.58 -15.52 -3.69
CA THR A 74 -7.71 -14.63 -3.38
C THR A 74 -7.78 -13.54 -4.44
N ARG A 75 -8.97 -13.36 -5.03
CA ARG A 75 -9.15 -12.51 -6.20
C ARG A 75 -9.76 -11.16 -5.83
N TRP A 76 -9.21 -10.12 -6.44
CA TRP A 76 -9.84 -8.83 -6.68
C TRP A 76 -10.17 -8.76 -8.18
N ALA A 77 -11.46 -8.69 -8.52
CA ALA A 77 -11.90 -8.80 -9.90
C ALA A 77 -11.51 -7.57 -10.74
N THR A 78 -10.77 -7.80 -11.82
CA THR A 78 -10.43 -6.80 -12.86
C THR A 78 -11.13 -7.15 -14.18
N HIS A 79 -11.05 -8.40 -14.65
CA HIS A 79 -11.66 -8.90 -15.86
C HIS A 79 -12.66 -10.02 -15.54
N GLY A 80 -13.90 -9.86 -15.99
CA GLY A 80 -15.00 -10.78 -15.71
C GLY A 80 -15.61 -10.61 -14.30
N ALA A 81 -16.92 -10.72 -14.22
CA ALA A 81 -17.66 -10.56 -12.96
C ALA A 81 -17.22 -11.57 -11.88
N PRO A 82 -17.30 -11.22 -10.57
CA PRO A 82 -17.04 -12.15 -9.49
C PRO A 82 -18.07 -13.29 -9.53
N ASN A 83 -17.63 -14.49 -9.91
CA ASN A 83 -18.40 -15.73 -9.88
C ASN A 83 -17.44 -16.93 -9.81
N ASP A 84 -17.95 -18.12 -9.61
CA ASP A 84 -17.13 -19.33 -9.44
C ASP A 84 -16.31 -19.66 -10.69
N VAL A 85 -16.83 -19.40 -11.88
CA VAL A 85 -16.13 -19.69 -13.15
C VAL A 85 -14.92 -18.78 -13.34
N ASN A 86 -15.10 -17.49 -13.06
CA ASN A 86 -14.06 -16.46 -13.20
C ASN A 86 -13.08 -16.44 -12.02
N SER A 87 -13.30 -17.25 -10.98
CA SER A 87 -12.38 -17.38 -9.84
C SER A 87 -11.13 -18.16 -10.23
N HIS A 88 -9.99 -17.83 -9.61
CA HIS A 88 -8.76 -18.62 -9.73
C HIS A 88 -8.75 -19.81 -8.75
N PRO A 89 -8.04 -20.90 -9.08
CA PRO A 89 -7.21 -21.16 -10.27
C PRO A 89 -8.02 -21.39 -11.54
N HIS A 90 -7.45 -21.02 -12.71
CA HIS A 90 -7.93 -21.42 -14.02
C HIS A 90 -7.30 -22.73 -14.46
N VAL A 91 -8.06 -23.56 -15.17
CA VAL A 91 -7.64 -24.90 -15.56
C VAL A 91 -7.69 -25.00 -17.09
N SER A 92 -6.72 -25.67 -17.68
CA SER A 92 -6.70 -25.99 -19.11
C SER A 92 -7.84 -26.94 -19.51
N GLU A 93 -8.14 -27.02 -20.80
CA GLU A 93 -9.28 -27.78 -21.32
C GLU A 93 -9.24 -29.28 -20.93
N ASN A 94 -8.05 -29.89 -20.98
CA ASN A 94 -7.84 -31.29 -20.59
C ASN A 94 -7.70 -31.51 -19.07
N GLY A 95 -7.70 -30.45 -18.25
CA GLY A 95 -7.58 -30.52 -16.81
C GLY A 95 -6.17 -30.76 -16.27
N LYS A 96 -5.12 -30.73 -17.08
CA LYS A 96 -3.74 -31.02 -16.68
C LYS A 96 -2.99 -29.85 -16.08
N PHE A 97 -3.35 -28.62 -16.47
CA PHE A 97 -2.68 -27.41 -15.98
C PHE A 97 -3.63 -26.59 -15.12
N ALA A 98 -3.12 -26.08 -14.01
CA ALA A 98 -3.79 -25.06 -13.21
C ALA A 98 -2.90 -23.83 -13.10
N VAL A 99 -3.50 -22.63 -13.20
CA VAL A 99 -2.80 -21.35 -13.18
C VAL A 99 -3.47 -20.39 -12.21
N ILE A 100 -2.68 -19.73 -11.39
CA ILE A 100 -3.06 -18.55 -10.61
C ILE A 100 -2.26 -17.35 -11.10
N HIS A 101 -2.88 -16.16 -11.07
CA HIS A 101 -2.31 -14.97 -11.67
C HIS A 101 -2.71 -13.71 -10.92
N ASN A 102 -1.74 -12.85 -10.66
CA ASN A 102 -1.91 -11.45 -10.29
C ASN A 102 -1.37 -10.58 -11.44
N GLY A 103 -2.15 -9.64 -11.91
CA GLY A 103 -1.79 -8.77 -13.03
C GLY A 103 -2.85 -8.74 -14.12
N ILE A 104 -2.46 -8.34 -15.32
CA ILE A 104 -3.30 -8.30 -16.52
C ILE A 104 -2.48 -8.78 -17.72
N ILE A 105 -3.01 -9.75 -18.46
CA ILE A 105 -2.46 -10.15 -19.76
C ILE A 105 -3.09 -9.26 -20.83
N GLU A 106 -2.37 -8.23 -21.25
CA GLU A 106 -2.90 -7.17 -22.12
C GLU A 106 -3.31 -7.66 -23.50
N ASN A 107 -2.56 -8.60 -24.07
CA ASN A 107 -2.85 -9.18 -25.39
C ASN A 107 -3.74 -10.44 -25.33
N TYR A 108 -4.50 -10.64 -24.24
CA TYR A 108 -5.31 -11.85 -24.05
C TYR A 108 -6.36 -12.07 -25.13
N VAL A 109 -6.91 -11.02 -25.71
CA VAL A 109 -7.93 -11.13 -26.77
C VAL A 109 -7.34 -11.79 -28.01
N GLU A 110 -6.17 -11.32 -28.48
CA GLU A 110 -5.46 -11.89 -29.62
C GLU A 110 -5.09 -13.36 -29.37
N LEU A 111 -4.56 -13.65 -28.18
CA LEU A 111 -4.17 -15.01 -27.80
C LEU A 111 -5.38 -15.95 -27.70
N LYS A 112 -6.51 -15.45 -27.22
CA LYS A 112 -7.77 -16.20 -27.15
C LYS A 112 -8.29 -16.53 -28.56
N GLU A 113 -8.30 -15.56 -29.48
CA GLU A 113 -8.69 -15.76 -30.88
C GLU A 113 -7.79 -16.80 -31.57
N PHE A 114 -6.48 -16.71 -31.34
CA PHE A 114 -5.54 -17.71 -31.82
C PHE A 114 -5.89 -19.10 -31.32
N LEU A 115 -6.07 -19.30 -30.01
CA LEU A 115 -6.37 -20.60 -29.40
C LEU A 115 -7.73 -21.16 -29.87
N ILE A 116 -8.74 -20.32 -30.02
CA ILE A 116 -10.03 -20.70 -30.60
C ILE A 116 -9.84 -21.21 -32.03
N SER A 117 -8.99 -20.57 -32.84
CA SER A 117 -8.66 -21.04 -34.19
C SER A 117 -7.98 -22.42 -34.20
N GLN A 118 -7.34 -22.81 -33.09
CA GLN A 118 -6.74 -24.14 -32.89
C GLN A 118 -7.71 -25.15 -32.28
N GLY A 119 -8.99 -24.76 -32.06
CA GLY A 119 -10.04 -25.64 -31.55
C GLY A 119 -10.20 -25.64 -30.03
N VAL A 120 -9.50 -24.75 -29.30
CA VAL A 120 -9.58 -24.65 -27.84
C VAL A 120 -10.87 -23.94 -27.42
N THR A 121 -11.54 -24.44 -26.38
CA THR A 121 -12.73 -23.82 -25.79
C THR A 121 -12.40 -23.09 -24.50
N PHE A 122 -13.04 -21.94 -24.29
CA PHE A 122 -12.88 -21.11 -23.09
C PHE A 122 -14.12 -21.16 -22.22
N LYS A 123 -13.93 -21.21 -20.89
CA LYS A 123 -15.02 -21.27 -19.90
C LYS A 123 -15.23 -19.95 -19.19
N SER A 124 -14.17 -19.16 -19.01
CA SER A 124 -14.21 -17.91 -18.26
C SER A 124 -14.11 -16.67 -19.17
N GLU A 125 -14.40 -15.53 -18.55
CA GLU A 125 -14.26 -14.20 -19.16
C GLU A 125 -12.94 -13.52 -18.77
N THR A 126 -12.06 -14.26 -18.04
CA THR A 126 -10.81 -13.69 -17.54
C THR A 126 -9.70 -13.74 -18.59
N ASP A 127 -8.76 -12.82 -18.47
CA ASP A 127 -7.51 -12.82 -19.22
C ASP A 127 -6.60 -14.01 -18.86
N THR A 128 -6.67 -14.47 -17.62
CA THR A 128 -5.79 -15.52 -17.08
C THR A 128 -6.00 -16.91 -17.72
N GLU A 129 -7.22 -17.25 -18.13
CA GLU A 129 -7.49 -18.57 -18.71
C GLU A 129 -6.64 -18.83 -19.96
N VAL A 130 -6.28 -17.76 -20.69
CA VAL A 130 -5.40 -17.85 -21.88
C VAL A 130 -4.06 -18.51 -21.52
N VAL A 131 -3.52 -18.22 -20.34
CA VAL A 131 -2.23 -18.80 -19.88
C VAL A 131 -2.35 -20.31 -19.67
N ALA A 132 -3.44 -20.77 -19.05
CA ALA A 132 -3.66 -22.20 -18.84
C ALA A 132 -3.81 -22.96 -20.16
N GLN A 133 -4.54 -22.37 -21.13
CA GLN A 133 -4.73 -22.94 -22.45
C GLN A 133 -3.46 -22.94 -23.31
N LEU A 134 -2.64 -21.87 -23.23
CA LEU A 134 -1.34 -21.81 -23.90
C LEU A 134 -0.34 -22.83 -23.35
N LEU A 135 -0.34 -23.07 -22.03
CA LEU A 135 0.49 -24.11 -21.42
C LEU A 135 0.15 -25.50 -21.98
N GLU A 136 -1.13 -25.84 -22.07
CA GLU A 136 -1.56 -27.10 -22.66
C GLU A 136 -1.18 -27.18 -24.14
N PHE A 137 -1.40 -26.11 -24.90
CA PHE A 137 -1.07 -26.05 -26.32
C PHE A 137 0.41 -26.34 -26.55
N TYR A 138 1.33 -25.62 -25.85
CA TYR A 138 2.77 -25.84 -26.02
C TYR A 138 3.27 -27.16 -25.41
N TYR A 139 2.65 -27.62 -24.33
CA TYR A 139 3.01 -28.92 -23.75
C TYR A 139 2.66 -30.08 -24.68
N ASN A 140 1.57 -30.00 -25.40
CA ASN A 140 1.22 -31.00 -26.42
C ASN A 140 2.22 -31.01 -27.59
N GLU A 141 2.94 -29.90 -27.84
CA GLU A 141 3.97 -29.83 -28.87
C GLU A 141 5.33 -30.37 -28.39
N CYS A 142 5.76 -30.02 -27.17
CA CYS A 142 7.14 -30.29 -26.72
C CYS A 142 7.24 -31.37 -25.63
N GLY A 143 6.18 -31.68 -24.89
CA GLY A 143 6.17 -32.67 -23.82
C GLY A 143 6.94 -32.27 -22.56
N ASP A 144 7.41 -31.01 -22.45
CA ASP A 144 8.18 -30.50 -21.32
C ASP A 144 7.49 -29.29 -20.68
N PHE A 145 7.24 -29.37 -19.38
CA PHE A 145 6.51 -28.33 -18.65
C PHE A 145 7.31 -27.02 -18.54
N PHE A 146 8.62 -27.11 -18.27
CA PHE A 146 9.46 -25.93 -18.11
C PHE A 146 9.66 -25.20 -19.45
N GLU A 147 9.89 -25.94 -20.53
CA GLU A 147 9.98 -25.38 -21.88
C GLU A 147 8.63 -24.74 -22.30
N SER A 148 7.49 -25.38 -21.98
CA SER A 148 6.16 -24.83 -22.25
C SER A 148 5.95 -23.49 -21.57
N VAL A 149 6.36 -23.36 -20.31
CA VAL A 149 6.32 -22.08 -19.57
C VAL A 149 7.15 -21.03 -20.32
N GLY A 150 8.38 -21.34 -20.71
CA GLY A 150 9.23 -20.42 -21.48
C GLY A 150 8.59 -19.93 -22.77
N ARG A 151 7.87 -20.82 -23.49
CA ARG A 151 7.13 -20.45 -24.72
C ARG A 151 5.93 -19.52 -24.43
N VAL A 152 5.18 -19.79 -23.35
CA VAL A 152 4.08 -18.94 -22.90
C VAL A 152 4.60 -17.55 -22.56
N LEU A 153 5.65 -17.43 -21.73
CA LEU A 153 6.19 -16.14 -21.28
C LEU A 153 6.72 -15.26 -22.44
N ARG A 154 7.19 -15.87 -23.52
CA ARG A 154 7.61 -15.14 -24.72
C ARG A 154 6.43 -14.58 -25.54
N ARG A 155 5.22 -15.00 -25.24
CA ARG A 155 4.03 -14.66 -26.03
C ARG A 155 3.05 -13.75 -25.32
N ILE A 156 2.99 -13.83 -24.00
CA ILE A 156 2.10 -12.97 -23.20
C ILE A 156 2.72 -11.58 -23.01
N GLU A 157 1.88 -10.55 -23.03
CA GLU A 157 2.23 -9.16 -22.78
C GLU A 157 1.48 -8.64 -21.55
N GLY A 158 2.06 -7.65 -20.85
CA GLY A 158 1.47 -7.05 -19.66
C GLY A 158 2.18 -7.46 -18.36
N ALA A 159 1.55 -7.16 -17.22
CA ALA A 159 2.06 -7.44 -15.89
C ALA A 159 1.55 -8.78 -15.38
N TYR A 160 2.44 -9.60 -14.80
CA TYR A 160 2.04 -10.89 -14.24
C TYR A 160 2.93 -11.36 -13.07
N ALA A 161 2.26 -11.95 -12.07
CA ALA A 161 2.85 -12.92 -11.14
C ALA A 161 2.06 -14.22 -11.28
N LEU A 162 2.72 -15.25 -11.76
CA LEU A 162 2.11 -16.54 -12.14
C LEU A 162 2.57 -17.65 -11.21
N GLY A 163 1.64 -18.49 -10.77
CA GLY A 163 1.89 -19.82 -10.23
C GLY A 163 1.24 -20.87 -11.12
N MET A 164 1.98 -21.91 -11.49
CA MET A 164 1.57 -22.92 -12.47
C MET A 164 1.82 -24.32 -11.94
N LEU A 165 0.81 -25.19 -12.05
CA LEU A 165 0.88 -26.62 -11.73
C LEU A 165 0.62 -27.45 -12.99
N CYS A 166 1.28 -28.60 -13.06
CA CYS A 166 1.05 -29.62 -14.08
C CYS A 166 0.81 -30.99 -13.41
N ALA A 167 -0.28 -31.65 -13.73
CA ALA A 167 -0.62 -32.98 -13.22
C ALA A 167 0.44 -34.04 -13.57
N ASP A 168 1.04 -33.94 -14.75
CA ASP A 168 2.09 -34.86 -15.22
C ASP A 168 3.46 -34.60 -14.52
N CYS A 169 3.62 -33.45 -13.83
CA CYS A 169 4.81 -33.05 -13.07
C CYS A 169 4.44 -32.76 -11.62
N PRO A 170 4.01 -33.77 -10.81
CA PRO A 170 3.38 -33.59 -9.52
C PRO A 170 4.36 -33.25 -8.39
N ASP A 171 5.62 -33.00 -8.70
CA ASP A 171 6.70 -32.75 -7.76
C ASP A 171 7.10 -31.26 -7.65
N ARG A 172 6.47 -30.38 -8.44
CA ARG A 172 6.90 -28.99 -8.56
C ARG A 172 5.78 -27.99 -8.84
N ILE A 173 6.04 -26.74 -8.44
CA ILE A 173 5.36 -25.53 -8.93
C ILE A 173 6.35 -24.78 -9.79
N ILE A 174 5.90 -24.21 -10.93
CA ILE A 174 6.67 -23.22 -11.67
C ILE A 174 6.03 -21.86 -11.45
N ALA A 175 6.87 -20.86 -11.13
CA ALA A 175 6.45 -19.48 -10.94
C ALA A 175 7.19 -18.57 -11.92
N ALA A 176 6.54 -17.48 -12.33
CA ALA A 176 7.14 -16.46 -13.19
C ALA A 176 6.61 -15.08 -12.81
N ARG A 177 7.44 -14.04 -13.04
CA ARG A 177 7.10 -12.68 -12.64
C ARG A 177 7.48 -11.65 -13.70
N LYS A 178 6.61 -10.64 -13.88
CA LYS A 178 6.88 -9.37 -14.55
C LYS A 178 5.95 -8.29 -13.98
N ASP A 179 6.49 -7.19 -13.47
CA ASP A 179 5.75 -6.00 -12.97
C ASP A 179 4.75 -6.25 -11.81
N ALA A 180 4.57 -7.48 -11.34
CA ALA A 180 3.70 -7.82 -10.22
C ALA A 180 4.50 -8.51 -9.09
N PRO A 181 4.22 -8.24 -7.79
CA PRO A 181 5.04 -8.74 -6.69
C PRO A 181 4.93 -10.26 -6.55
N LEU A 182 6.08 -10.93 -6.44
CA LEU A 182 6.20 -12.35 -6.18
C LEU A 182 7.51 -12.66 -5.45
N LEU A 183 7.44 -13.48 -4.42
CA LEU A 183 8.58 -13.93 -3.63
C LEU A 183 8.55 -15.43 -3.40
N LEU A 184 9.71 -15.96 -3.08
CA LEU A 184 9.98 -17.37 -2.82
C LEU A 184 10.41 -17.53 -1.38
N GLY A 185 9.87 -18.52 -0.65
CA GLY A 185 10.23 -18.81 0.72
C GLY A 185 10.96 -20.15 0.83
N PHE A 186 12.06 -20.18 1.58
CA PHE A 186 12.91 -21.35 1.80
C PHE A 186 12.65 -21.92 3.18
N GLY A 187 11.97 -23.08 3.24
CA GLY A 187 11.72 -23.81 4.48
C GLY A 187 12.53 -25.11 4.54
N GLU A 188 12.61 -25.73 5.71
CA GLU A 188 13.27 -27.03 5.89
C GLU A 188 12.43 -28.14 5.26
N GLY A 189 12.89 -28.67 4.11
CA GLY A 189 12.18 -29.70 3.34
C GLY A 189 10.86 -29.25 2.71
N CYS A 190 10.71 -27.93 2.49
CA CYS A 190 9.58 -27.34 1.79
C CYS A 190 9.95 -26.03 1.13
N SER A 191 9.16 -25.64 0.14
CA SER A 191 9.30 -24.40 -0.62
C SER A 191 7.96 -23.68 -0.70
N PHE A 192 7.99 -22.34 -0.67
CA PHE A 192 6.82 -21.49 -0.70
C PHE A 192 6.88 -20.49 -1.87
N LEU A 193 5.72 -20.17 -2.40
CA LEU A 193 5.47 -19.07 -3.32
C LEU A 193 4.50 -18.13 -2.66
N ALA A 194 4.74 -16.82 -2.70
CA ALA A 194 3.78 -15.85 -2.17
C ALA A 194 3.86 -14.51 -2.89
N SER A 195 2.74 -13.80 -2.94
CA SER A 195 2.71 -12.40 -3.40
C SER A 195 3.07 -11.40 -2.31
N ASP A 196 3.15 -11.86 -1.05
CA ASP A 196 3.55 -11.06 0.12
C ASP A 196 4.09 -11.99 1.21
N ALA A 197 5.12 -11.53 1.91
CA ALA A 197 5.78 -12.27 2.96
C ALA A 197 4.88 -12.64 4.15
N THR A 198 3.85 -11.84 4.41
CA THR A 198 2.87 -12.10 5.49
C THR A 198 2.19 -13.45 5.36
N ALA A 199 2.04 -13.96 4.13
CA ALA A 199 1.42 -15.26 3.86
C ALA A 199 2.22 -16.45 4.42
N ILE A 200 3.56 -16.35 4.41
CA ILE A 200 4.45 -17.49 4.68
C ILE A 200 5.31 -17.33 5.93
N ILE A 201 5.25 -16.17 6.59
CA ILE A 201 6.15 -15.83 7.71
C ILE A 201 6.08 -16.79 8.91
N LYS A 202 4.98 -17.51 9.07
CA LYS A 202 4.87 -18.58 10.09
C LYS A 202 5.77 -19.77 9.79
N HIS A 203 6.08 -20.00 8.53
CA HIS A 203 6.78 -21.19 8.05
C HIS A 203 8.25 -20.90 7.73
N THR A 204 8.54 -19.71 7.20
CA THR A 204 9.91 -19.28 6.91
C THR A 204 10.02 -17.76 6.90
N ARG A 205 11.19 -17.27 7.29
CA ARG A 205 11.61 -15.86 7.20
C ARG A 205 12.68 -15.63 6.13
N ASP A 206 13.20 -16.71 5.55
CA ASP A 206 14.22 -16.64 4.52
C ASP A 206 13.54 -16.61 3.15
N VAL A 207 13.69 -15.49 2.46
CA VAL A 207 12.97 -15.22 1.21
C VAL A 207 13.91 -14.71 0.12
N VAL A 208 13.48 -14.91 -1.13
CA VAL A 208 14.07 -14.27 -2.31
C VAL A 208 12.94 -13.54 -3.05
N TYR A 209 13.14 -12.27 -3.33
CA TYR A 209 12.25 -11.48 -4.19
C TYR A 209 12.61 -11.73 -5.66
N MET A 210 11.65 -12.14 -6.46
CA MET A 210 11.84 -12.33 -7.89
C MET A 210 11.94 -10.98 -8.62
N ASP A 211 12.78 -10.90 -9.65
CA ASP A 211 12.85 -9.78 -10.58
C ASP A 211 12.05 -10.05 -11.85
N ASP A 212 11.87 -9.00 -12.68
CA ASP A 212 11.11 -9.12 -13.92
C ASP A 212 11.78 -10.06 -14.91
N GLY A 213 10.98 -10.96 -15.47
CA GLY A 213 11.43 -11.98 -16.42
C GLY A 213 12.06 -13.23 -15.77
N GLU A 214 12.12 -13.30 -14.45
CA GLU A 214 12.61 -14.49 -13.77
C GLU A 214 11.57 -15.61 -13.71
N ILE A 215 12.08 -16.84 -13.72
CA ILE A 215 11.31 -18.08 -13.58
C ILE A 215 11.85 -18.85 -12.38
N ALA A 216 10.98 -19.40 -11.53
CA ALA A 216 11.38 -20.24 -10.41
C ALA A 216 10.72 -21.62 -10.52
N VAL A 217 11.51 -22.67 -10.24
CA VAL A 217 11.04 -24.04 -10.09
C VAL A 217 11.13 -24.42 -8.61
N LEU A 218 9.97 -24.53 -7.96
CA LEU A 218 9.86 -24.90 -6.55
C LEU A 218 9.64 -26.41 -6.43
N THR A 219 10.48 -27.05 -5.64
CA THR A 219 10.38 -28.48 -5.32
C THR A 219 10.49 -28.67 -3.80
N ARG A 220 10.23 -29.87 -3.30
CA ARG A 220 10.49 -30.21 -1.89
C ARG A 220 11.99 -30.11 -1.52
N GLY A 221 12.86 -30.31 -2.50
CA GLY A 221 14.33 -30.27 -2.32
C GLY A 221 14.92 -28.87 -2.34
N GLY A 222 14.12 -27.85 -2.67
CA GLY A 222 14.54 -26.45 -2.77
C GLY A 222 14.01 -25.75 -4.00
N ILE A 223 14.50 -24.55 -4.23
CA ILE A 223 14.05 -23.65 -5.30
C ILE A 223 15.23 -23.40 -6.25
N GLN A 224 14.97 -23.49 -7.54
CA GLN A 224 15.91 -23.14 -8.59
C GLN A 224 15.38 -21.95 -9.39
N LEU A 225 16.21 -20.94 -9.55
CA LEU A 225 15.89 -19.70 -10.26
C LEU A 225 16.53 -19.68 -11.65
N TYR A 226 15.82 -19.04 -12.59
CA TYR A 226 16.24 -18.88 -13.97
C TYR A 226 15.92 -17.47 -14.46
N ASN A 227 16.73 -16.95 -15.39
CA ASN A 227 16.43 -15.73 -16.11
C ASN A 227 15.40 -15.97 -17.24
N ALA A 228 15.02 -14.91 -17.95
CA ALA A 228 14.08 -14.97 -19.09
C ALA A 228 14.54 -15.89 -20.24
N MET A 229 15.83 -16.21 -20.32
CA MET A 229 16.39 -17.16 -21.31
C MET A 229 16.45 -18.60 -20.77
N GLN A 230 15.81 -18.85 -19.63
CA GLN A 230 15.81 -20.15 -18.93
C GLN A 230 17.22 -20.63 -18.52
N GLN A 231 18.13 -19.71 -18.26
CA GLN A 231 19.46 -19.99 -17.73
C GLN A 231 19.43 -19.87 -16.20
N PRO A 232 20.05 -20.81 -15.44
CA PRO A 232 20.05 -20.77 -13.99
C PRO A 232 20.77 -19.51 -13.47
N ILE A 233 20.22 -18.93 -12.41
CA ILE A 233 20.78 -17.78 -11.69
C ILE A 233 20.78 -18.02 -10.19
N GLU A 234 21.65 -17.32 -9.48
CA GLU A 234 21.69 -17.26 -8.02
C GLU A 234 21.29 -15.87 -7.55
N LYS A 235 20.59 -15.80 -6.41
CA LYS A 235 20.19 -14.54 -5.78
C LYS A 235 20.46 -14.56 -4.29
N GLU A 236 20.63 -13.36 -3.75
CA GLU A 236 20.78 -13.14 -2.32
C GLU A 236 19.47 -13.44 -1.56
N HIS A 237 19.60 -14.13 -0.44
CA HIS A 237 18.49 -14.39 0.47
C HIS A 237 18.31 -13.23 1.44
N HIS A 238 17.07 -12.82 1.65
CA HIS A 238 16.69 -11.80 2.61
C HIS A 238 16.03 -12.45 3.82
N HIS A 239 16.48 -12.08 5.02
CA HIS A 239 15.84 -12.51 6.26
C HIS A 239 14.84 -11.47 6.72
N ILE A 240 13.59 -11.90 6.99
CA ILE A 240 12.52 -11.03 7.48
C ILE A 240 12.65 -10.88 9.00
N GLU A 241 12.96 -9.69 9.48
CA GLU A 241 13.26 -9.43 10.89
C GLU A 241 12.02 -9.27 11.78
N TRP A 242 10.88 -8.83 11.24
CA TRP A 242 9.69 -8.56 12.05
C TRP A 242 8.98 -9.85 12.50
N GLU A 243 8.36 -9.78 13.68
CA GLU A 243 7.71 -10.91 14.35
C GLU A 243 6.34 -11.23 13.74
N VAL A 244 5.93 -12.50 13.78
CA VAL A 244 4.58 -12.96 13.33
C VAL A 244 3.47 -12.21 14.06
N SER A 245 3.65 -11.94 15.36
CA SER A 245 2.73 -11.18 16.20
C SER A 245 2.45 -9.76 15.69
N ALA A 246 3.38 -9.16 14.96
CA ALA A 246 3.19 -7.84 14.35
C ALA A 246 2.10 -7.85 13.27
N ALA A 247 1.89 -8.98 12.60
CA ALA A 247 0.82 -9.19 11.61
C ALA A 247 -0.49 -9.74 12.23
N GLU A 248 -0.65 -9.69 13.55
CA GLU A 248 -1.85 -10.12 14.29
C GLU A 248 -2.52 -8.92 14.95
N LYS A 249 -3.82 -9.03 15.29
CA LYS A 249 -4.58 -7.91 15.89
C LYS A 249 -4.14 -7.54 17.31
N GLY A 250 -3.42 -8.41 18.03
CA GLY A 250 -2.86 -8.10 19.35
C GLY A 250 -3.90 -7.69 20.40
N GLY A 251 -5.12 -8.23 20.34
CA GLY A 251 -6.22 -7.90 21.25
C GLY A 251 -7.11 -6.72 20.82
N TYR A 252 -6.75 -6.02 19.75
CA TYR A 252 -7.61 -4.97 19.17
C TYR A 252 -8.75 -5.56 18.32
N PRO A 253 -9.93 -4.92 18.25
CA PRO A 253 -11.05 -5.40 17.43
C PRO A 253 -10.73 -5.34 15.93
N HIS A 254 -9.95 -4.32 15.51
CA HIS A 254 -9.57 -4.07 14.12
C HIS A 254 -8.08 -3.79 13.97
N PHE A 255 -7.50 -4.15 12.82
CA PHE A 255 -6.12 -3.80 12.48
C PHE A 255 -5.92 -2.29 12.43
N MET A 256 -6.86 -1.54 11.84
CA MET A 256 -6.75 -0.09 11.75
C MET A 256 -6.59 0.56 13.14
N LEU A 257 -7.37 0.15 14.14
CA LEU A 257 -7.21 0.70 15.49
C LEU A 257 -5.85 0.35 16.09
N LYS A 258 -5.41 -0.92 15.96
CA LYS A 258 -4.07 -1.34 16.37
C LYS A 258 -3.00 -0.44 15.73
N GLU A 259 -3.07 -0.25 14.42
CA GLU A 259 -2.09 0.53 13.66
C GLU A 259 -2.11 2.02 14.00
N ILE A 260 -3.28 2.58 14.35
CA ILE A 260 -3.38 3.94 14.91
C ILE A 260 -2.68 3.99 16.27
N MET A 261 -2.90 3.02 17.15
CA MET A 261 -2.30 2.96 18.48
C MET A 261 -0.79 2.65 18.47
N GLU A 262 -0.28 2.02 17.42
CA GLU A 262 1.14 1.72 17.22
C GLU A 262 1.96 2.91 16.69
N GLN A 263 1.34 4.02 16.31
CA GLN A 263 2.04 5.17 15.73
C GLN A 263 3.21 5.70 16.57
N PRO A 264 3.12 5.81 17.92
CA PRO A 264 4.26 6.24 18.73
C PRO A 264 5.49 5.35 18.55
N ASP A 265 5.30 4.03 18.52
CA ASP A 265 6.40 3.08 18.37
C ASP A 265 6.93 3.05 16.92
N ALA A 266 6.05 3.10 15.93
CA ALA A 266 6.44 3.21 14.54
C ALA A 266 7.27 4.47 14.26
N LEU A 267 6.88 5.61 14.84
CA LEU A 267 7.64 6.86 14.74
C LEU A 267 9.00 6.74 15.46
N ARG A 268 9.09 6.08 16.65
CA ARG A 268 10.38 5.83 17.29
C ARG A 268 11.30 5.01 16.41
N HIS A 269 10.81 3.96 15.78
CA HIS A 269 11.60 3.12 14.87
C HIS A 269 12.07 3.89 13.63
N ALA A 270 11.25 4.80 13.12
CA ALA A 270 11.62 5.64 11.97
C ALA A 270 12.65 6.72 12.34
N ILE A 271 12.52 7.35 13.51
CA ILE A 271 13.26 8.56 13.89
C ILE A 271 14.53 8.24 14.67
N ALA A 272 14.44 7.43 15.76
CA ALA A 272 15.53 7.29 16.72
C ALA A 272 16.85 6.78 16.11
N PRO A 273 16.87 5.79 15.18
CA PRO A 273 18.12 5.35 14.59
C PRO A 273 18.84 6.41 13.74
N ARG A 274 18.09 7.41 13.27
CA ARG A 274 18.57 8.51 12.43
C ARG A 274 18.96 9.77 13.18
N LEU A 275 18.74 9.82 14.51
CA LEU A 275 19.15 10.93 15.36
C LEU A 275 20.41 10.56 16.14
N ARG A 276 21.53 11.22 15.84
CA ARG A 276 22.82 10.97 16.50
C ARG A 276 23.50 12.29 16.84
N GLY A 277 23.73 12.52 18.13
CA GLY A 277 24.42 13.74 18.61
C GLY A 277 23.70 15.06 18.26
N GLY A 278 22.38 15.04 18.12
CA GLY A 278 21.59 16.20 17.69
C GLY A 278 21.55 16.42 16.18
N GLU A 279 22.03 15.47 15.41
CA GLU A 279 22.08 15.49 13.95
C GLU A 279 21.20 14.42 13.33
N ILE A 280 20.66 14.72 12.12
CA ILE A 280 19.98 13.73 11.28
C ILE A 280 21.03 13.06 10.40
N VAL A 281 21.13 11.73 10.50
CA VAL A 281 22.09 10.92 9.75
C VAL A 281 21.35 9.81 9.00
N PHE A 282 21.57 9.73 7.71
CA PHE A 282 21.12 8.64 6.85
C PHE A 282 22.33 7.83 6.38
N ASP A 283 22.57 6.66 6.99
CA ASP A 283 23.77 5.85 6.70
C ASP A 283 23.77 5.30 5.28
N ASP A 284 22.59 4.99 4.73
CA ASP A 284 22.43 4.33 3.43
C ASP A 284 22.20 5.31 2.28
N LEU A 285 22.20 6.63 2.54
CA LEU A 285 21.97 7.62 1.50
C LEU A 285 23.24 7.83 0.65
N LYS A 286 23.15 7.56 -0.64
CA LYS A 286 24.25 7.73 -1.61
C LYS A 286 24.37 9.18 -2.10
N LEU A 287 23.32 9.99 -1.92
CA LEU A 287 23.31 11.40 -2.29
C LEU A 287 24.40 12.17 -1.57
N THR A 288 25.37 12.69 -2.34
CA THR A 288 26.43 13.55 -1.80
C THR A 288 25.94 14.99 -1.62
N PRO A 289 26.57 15.78 -0.71
CA PRO A 289 26.26 17.21 -0.57
C PRO A 289 26.33 17.99 -1.89
N GLU A 290 27.28 17.66 -2.76
CA GLU A 290 27.44 18.28 -4.09
C GLU A 290 26.22 17.98 -4.98
N LYS A 291 25.76 16.73 -4.99
CA LYS A 291 24.58 16.33 -5.78
C LYS A 291 23.31 17.01 -5.26
N ILE A 292 23.14 17.10 -3.93
CA ILE A 292 22.01 17.82 -3.31
C ILE A 292 22.01 19.30 -3.72
N ARG A 293 23.17 19.94 -3.76
CA ARG A 293 23.30 21.33 -4.21
C ARG A 293 22.98 21.53 -5.69
N SER A 294 23.18 20.50 -6.51
CA SER A 294 22.98 20.57 -7.96
C SER A 294 21.53 20.48 -8.41
N PHE A 295 20.60 20.07 -7.55
CA PHE A 295 19.18 20.01 -7.91
C PHE A 295 18.56 21.39 -7.96
N ASP A 296 17.94 21.72 -9.09
CA ASP A 296 17.20 22.95 -9.28
C ASP A 296 15.70 22.79 -9.00
N ARG A 297 15.18 21.56 -9.13
CA ARG A 297 13.76 21.21 -8.96
C ARG A 297 13.61 19.97 -8.09
N ILE A 298 12.50 19.93 -7.37
CA ILE A 298 12.11 18.79 -6.57
C ILE A 298 10.66 18.44 -6.94
N PHE A 299 10.42 17.18 -7.31
CA PHE A 299 9.09 16.62 -7.44
C PHE A 299 8.84 15.64 -6.30
N ILE A 300 7.62 15.60 -5.79
CA ILE A 300 7.11 14.52 -4.94
C ILE A 300 6.00 13.84 -5.71
N VAL A 301 6.15 12.55 -5.99
CA VAL A 301 5.20 11.81 -6.82
C VAL A 301 4.69 10.59 -6.07
N ALA A 302 3.38 10.47 -5.95
CA ALA A 302 2.74 9.42 -5.17
C ALA A 302 1.25 9.26 -5.50
N CYS A 303 0.58 8.29 -4.86
CA CYS A 303 -0.86 8.07 -4.91
C CYS A 303 -1.48 8.11 -3.50
N GLY A 304 -2.77 8.46 -3.39
CA GLY A 304 -3.57 8.36 -2.17
C GLY A 304 -2.97 9.09 -0.98
N SER A 305 -2.91 8.44 0.19
CA SER A 305 -2.34 9.02 1.42
C SER A 305 -0.88 9.44 1.25
N SER A 306 -0.08 8.71 0.47
CA SER A 306 1.30 9.10 0.17
C SER A 306 1.39 10.38 -0.67
N TYR A 307 0.41 10.65 -1.55
CA TYR A 307 0.28 11.95 -2.22
C TYR A 307 -0.01 13.08 -1.21
N HIS A 308 -0.85 12.82 -0.21
CA HIS A 308 -1.12 13.79 0.87
C HIS A 308 0.11 14.05 1.76
N VAL A 309 0.96 13.03 1.98
CA VAL A 309 2.30 13.25 2.56
C VAL A 309 3.10 14.24 1.71
N GLY A 310 3.07 14.07 0.39
CA GLY A 310 3.69 15.00 -0.55
C GLY A 310 3.13 16.43 -0.43
N MET A 311 1.81 16.58 -0.26
CA MET A 311 1.18 17.90 -0.09
C MET A 311 1.64 18.61 1.19
N VAL A 312 1.83 17.91 2.30
CA VAL A 312 2.47 18.45 3.51
C VAL A 312 3.94 18.76 3.23
N GLY A 313 4.64 17.80 2.63
CA GLY A 313 6.06 17.92 2.29
C GLY A 313 6.37 19.12 1.40
N LYS A 314 5.48 19.48 0.47
CA LYS A 314 5.63 20.69 -0.34
C LYS A 314 5.85 21.93 0.54
N TYR A 315 4.95 22.15 1.48
CA TYR A 315 5.04 23.34 2.35
C TYR A 315 6.31 23.31 3.21
N ASN A 316 6.63 22.16 3.80
CA ASN A 316 7.79 22.00 4.67
C ASN A 316 9.10 22.13 3.89
N LEU A 317 9.25 21.43 2.74
CA LEU A 317 10.47 21.47 1.95
C LEU A 317 10.68 22.84 1.28
N GLU A 318 9.64 23.48 0.74
CA GLU A 318 9.77 24.84 0.18
C GLU A 318 10.21 25.85 1.25
N HIS A 319 9.68 25.73 2.47
CA HIS A 319 10.10 26.55 3.60
C HIS A 319 11.56 26.32 3.97
N LEU A 320 11.96 25.05 4.13
CA LEU A 320 13.30 24.66 4.57
C LEU A 320 14.36 24.86 3.48
N LEU A 321 14.08 24.44 2.24
CA LEU A 321 15.09 24.38 1.18
C LEU A 321 15.14 25.64 0.32
N ARG A 322 14.12 26.50 0.38
CA ARG A 322 13.94 27.69 -0.47
C ARG A 322 14.04 27.36 -1.96
N ARG A 323 13.51 26.18 -2.32
CA ARG A 323 13.43 25.68 -3.69
C ARG A 323 11.99 25.32 -4.02
N ASN A 324 11.63 25.40 -5.29
CA ASN A 324 10.30 24.98 -5.74
C ASN A 324 10.13 23.47 -5.58
N VAL A 325 9.01 23.05 -4.99
CA VAL A 325 8.61 21.66 -4.84
C VAL A 325 7.25 21.46 -5.50
N GLU A 326 7.21 20.61 -6.49
CA GLU A 326 5.98 20.23 -7.18
C GLU A 326 5.48 18.87 -6.67
N VAL A 327 4.17 18.74 -6.46
CA VAL A 327 3.56 17.48 -6.03
C VAL A 327 2.63 17.02 -7.13
N ALA A 328 2.81 15.78 -7.59
CA ALA A 328 2.03 15.22 -8.66
C ALA A 328 1.41 13.87 -8.26
N LEU A 329 0.17 13.63 -8.71
CA LEU A 329 -0.40 12.30 -8.72
C LEU A 329 0.38 11.42 -9.70
N ALA A 330 0.78 10.23 -9.28
CA ALA A 330 1.61 9.36 -10.10
C ALA A 330 0.91 8.94 -11.41
N SER A 331 -0.40 8.70 -11.37
CA SER A 331 -1.23 8.42 -12.55
C SER A 331 -1.18 9.53 -13.59
N GLU A 332 -1.11 10.81 -13.17
CA GLU A 332 -1.08 11.97 -14.06
C GLU A 332 0.35 12.32 -14.49
N PHE A 333 1.32 12.20 -13.57
CA PHE A 333 2.72 12.54 -13.83
C PHE A 333 3.27 11.85 -15.07
N ARG A 334 3.01 10.55 -15.23
CA ARG A 334 3.52 9.76 -16.37
C ARG A 334 3.01 10.23 -17.74
N TYR A 335 1.85 10.89 -17.78
CA TYR A 335 1.21 11.34 -19.01
C TYR A 335 1.29 12.87 -19.24
N SER A 336 1.73 13.64 -18.25
CA SER A 336 1.80 15.10 -18.30
C SER A 336 2.99 15.66 -19.06
N ASP A 337 3.85 14.81 -19.66
CA ASP A 337 5.12 15.19 -20.25
C ASP A 337 5.99 16.04 -19.28
N PRO A 338 6.35 15.48 -18.10
CA PRO A 338 6.92 16.25 -17.00
C PRO A 338 8.27 16.87 -17.38
N ILE A 339 8.47 18.11 -16.92
CA ILE A 339 9.71 18.86 -17.16
C ILE A 339 10.74 18.44 -16.11
N VAL A 340 11.37 17.30 -16.32
CA VAL A 340 12.42 16.73 -15.46
C VAL A 340 13.69 16.43 -16.28
N ASP A 341 14.84 16.53 -15.62
CA ASP A 341 16.17 16.37 -16.18
C ASP A 341 17.16 15.87 -15.11
N ASP A 342 18.45 15.83 -15.40
CA ASP A 342 19.53 15.41 -14.49
C ASP A 342 19.78 16.35 -13.30
N LYS A 343 19.13 17.53 -13.27
CA LYS A 343 19.09 18.48 -12.14
C LYS A 343 17.80 18.41 -11.34
N THR A 344 16.98 17.40 -11.58
CA THR A 344 15.71 17.18 -10.90
C THR A 344 15.85 16.04 -9.90
N LEU A 345 15.45 16.27 -8.65
CA LEU A 345 15.19 15.24 -7.66
C LEU A 345 13.72 14.86 -7.70
N VAL A 346 13.44 13.58 -7.89
CA VAL A 346 12.08 13.04 -7.78
C VAL A 346 11.99 12.15 -6.53
N ILE A 347 11.21 12.61 -5.56
CA ILE A 347 10.92 11.85 -4.34
C ILE A 347 9.67 11.01 -4.59
N ILE A 348 9.83 9.70 -4.58
CA ILE A 348 8.76 8.72 -4.75
C ILE A 348 8.31 8.23 -3.38
N ILE A 349 7.02 8.31 -3.07
CA ILE A 349 6.49 7.86 -1.78
C ILE A 349 5.48 6.76 -1.99
N SER A 350 5.69 5.60 -1.35
CA SER A 350 4.76 4.46 -1.41
C SER A 350 4.89 3.59 -0.17
N GLN A 351 3.78 3.25 0.48
CA GLN A 351 3.81 2.33 1.63
C GLN A 351 4.25 0.93 1.19
N SER A 352 3.62 0.36 0.17
CA SER A 352 3.91 -1.00 -0.31
C SER A 352 5.16 -1.08 -1.19
N GLY A 353 5.53 0.03 -1.85
CA GLY A 353 6.55 0.03 -2.89
C GLY A 353 6.18 -0.77 -4.15
N GLU A 354 4.88 -1.09 -4.31
CA GLU A 354 4.35 -1.92 -5.41
C GLU A 354 3.18 -1.24 -6.15
N THR A 355 2.91 0.04 -5.90
CA THR A 355 1.85 0.78 -6.60
C THR A 355 2.25 1.00 -8.05
N LEU A 356 1.47 0.46 -8.99
CA LEU A 356 1.84 0.44 -10.42
C LEU A 356 2.02 1.84 -11.01
N ASP A 357 1.07 2.75 -10.77
CA ASP A 357 1.19 4.13 -11.25
C ASP A 357 2.45 4.81 -10.72
N THR A 358 2.76 4.59 -9.43
CA THR A 358 3.94 5.17 -8.80
C THR A 358 5.24 4.61 -9.40
N MET A 359 5.26 3.32 -9.71
CA MET A 359 6.38 2.67 -10.39
C MET A 359 6.55 3.18 -11.83
N ALA A 360 5.45 3.32 -12.57
CA ALA A 360 5.48 3.86 -13.92
C ALA A 360 5.97 5.32 -13.95
N ALA A 361 5.55 6.13 -12.98
CA ALA A 361 6.04 7.50 -12.82
C ALA A 361 7.54 7.56 -12.48
N LEU A 362 8.03 6.66 -11.61
CA LEU A 362 9.45 6.49 -11.33
C LEU A 362 10.24 6.21 -12.62
N ARG A 363 9.80 5.21 -13.39
CA ARG A 363 10.45 4.82 -14.65
C ARG A 363 10.47 5.95 -15.67
N GLU A 364 9.37 6.71 -15.80
CA GLU A 364 9.30 7.87 -16.69
C GLU A 364 10.27 8.99 -16.25
N ALA A 365 10.34 9.29 -14.95
CA ALA A 365 11.29 10.27 -14.41
C ALA A 365 12.75 9.84 -14.64
N LYS A 366 13.05 8.56 -14.36
CA LYS A 366 14.40 7.99 -14.55
C LYS A 366 14.83 7.99 -16.02
N LYS A 367 13.92 7.64 -16.94
CA LYS A 367 14.15 7.72 -18.39
C LYS A 367 14.55 9.13 -18.86
N ARG A 368 14.06 10.18 -18.19
CA ARG A 368 14.37 11.58 -18.47
C ARG A 368 15.63 12.08 -17.74
N GLY A 369 16.28 11.24 -16.95
CA GLY A 369 17.55 11.56 -16.27
C GLY A 369 17.40 12.07 -14.84
N ALA A 370 16.18 12.14 -14.27
CA ALA A 370 15.97 12.55 -12.89
C ALA A 370 16.63 11.59 -11.90
N TYR A 371 17.06 12.10 -10.76
CA TYR A 371 17.51 11.29 -9.64
C TYR A 371 16.33 10.85 -8.78
N ILE A 372 16.24 9.56 -8.47
CA ILE A 372 15.12 8.99 -7.75
C ILE A 372 15.52 8.69 -6.30
N LEU A 373 14.86 9.37 -5.37
CA LEU A 373 14.86 9.03 -3.94
C LEU A 373 13.50 8.46 -3.56
N SER A 374 13.45 7.23 -3.10
CA SER A 374 12.18 6.64 -2.65
C SER A 374 12.06 6.57 -1.12
N ILE A 375 10.84 6.80 -0.62
CA ILE A 375 10.43 6.60 0.78
C ILE A 375 9.39 5.49 0.77
N VAL A 376 9.79 4.30 1.24
CA VAL A 376 8.95 3.09 1.21
C VAL A 376 8.98 2.35 2.54
N ASN A 377 7.97 1.51 2.81
CA ASN A 377 7.95 0.72 4.03
C ASN A 377 8.41 -0.74 3.81
N VAL A 378 8.14 -1.30 2.62
CA VAL A 378 8.45 -2.71 2.34
C VAL A 378 9.86 -2.83 1.75
N VAL A 379 10.72 -3.52 2.50
CA VAL A 379 12.10 -3.81 2.08
C VAL A 379 12.08 -4.70 0.84
N GLY A 380 12.95 -4.39 -0.13
CA GLY A 380 13.08 -5.16 -1.37
C GLY A 380 11.89 -5.02 -2.33
N SER A 381 10.98 -4.08 -2.12
CA SER A 381 9.88 -3.79 -3.05
C SER A 381 10.39 -3.32 -4.41
N SER A 382 9.53 -3.40 -5.43
CA SER A 382 9.90 -3.04 -6.80
C SER A 382 10.37 -1.59 -6.93
N ILE A 383 9.67 -0.64 -6.29
CA ILE A 383 10.09 0.77 -6.23
C ILE A 383 11.47 0.91 -5.56
N ALA A 384 11.69 0.18 -4.44
CA ALA A 384 12.98 0.21 -3.74
C ALA A 384 14.13 -0.26 -4.64
N ARG A 385 13.94 -1.34 -5.38
CA ARG A 385 15.00 -1.89 -6.27
C ARG A 385 15.31 -1.00 -7.46
N GLU A 386 14.33 -0.25 -7.97
CA GLU A 386 14.52 0.60 -9.16
C GLU A 386 15.00 2.02 -8.82
N SER A 387 14.97 2.43 -7.56
CA SER A 387 15.40 3.76 -7.11
C SER A 387 16.92 3.89 -7.01
N ASP A 388 17.42 5.12 -7.14
CA ASP A 388 18.84 5.43 -6.96
C ASP A 388 19.21 5.41 -5.47
N ASP A 389 18.30 5.96 -4.62
CA ASP A 389 18.36 5.92 -3.16
C ASP A 389 17.02 5.51 -2.55
N VAL A 390 17.07 4.83 -1.40
CA VAL A 390 15.89 4.32 -0.70
C VAL A 390 15.98 4.67 0.79
N LEU A 391 14.91 5.23 1.32
CA LEU A 391 14.72 5.43 2.75
C LEU A 391 13.51 4.61 3.22
N TYR A 392 13.75 3.64 4.08
CA TYR A 392 12.69 2.81 4.67
C TYR A 392 12.04 3.52 5.86
N THR A 393 10.73 3.44 5.95
CA THR A 393 9.97 4.08 7.05
C THR A 393 9.98 3.27 8.35
N TRP A 394 10.28 1.97 8.27
CA TRP A 394 10.32 1.04 9.41
C TRP A 394 9.04 1.02 10.26
N ALA A 395 7.89 1.28 9.62
CA ALA A 395 6.60 1.25 10.30
C ALA A 395 6.12 -0.15 10.70
N GLY A 396 6.83 -1.20 10.26
CA GLY A 396 6.37 -2.58 10.38
C GLY A 396 5.21 -2.90 9.42
N PRO A 397 4.63 -4.10 9.48
CA PRO A 397 3.51 -4.48 8.63
C PRO A 397 2.28 -3.63 8.93
N GLU A 398 1.61 -3.17 7.87
CA GLU A 398 0.35 -2.44 7.93
C GLU A 398 -0.68 -3.19 7.09
N ILE A 399 -1.71 -3.73 7.76
CA ILE A 399 -2.67 -4.70 7.20
C ILE A 399 -4.00 -4.04 6.83
N ALA A 400 -4.48 -3.09 7.64
CA ALA A 400 -5.70 -2.35 7.33
C ALA A 400 -5.56 -1.67 5.96
N VAL A 401 -6.61 -1.72 5.14
CA VAL A 401 -6.58 -1.14 3.78
C VAL A 401 -6.32 0.35 3.85
N ALA A 402 -7.02 1.07 4.72
CA ALA A 402 -6.78 2.49 4.97
C ALA A 402 -5.46 2.69 5.72
N THR A 403 -4.53 3.40 5.11
CA THR A 403 -3.20 3.68 5.65
C THR A 403 -3.28 4.63 6.85
N THR A 404 -2.53 4.33 7.93
CA THR A 404 -2.47 5.13 9.17
C THR A 404 -1.04 5.37 9.63
N LYS A 405 -0.38 4.39 10.27
CA LYS A 405 0.99 4.53 10.79
C LYS A 405 2.04 4.75 9.70
N ALA A 406 1.82 4.20 8.51
CA ALA A 406 2.72 4.43 7.39
C ALA A 406 2.68 5.89 6.92
N TYR A 407 1.51 6.55 6.92
CA TYR A 407 1.40 7.98 6.63
C TYR A 407 2.25 8.81 7.61
N SER A 408 2.13 8.57 8.92
CA SER A 408 2.88 9.31 9.94
C SER A 408 4.39 9.09 9.84
N THR A 409 4.83 7.86 9.56
CA THR A 409 6.25 7.56 9.39
C THR A 409 6.81 8.11 8.07
N GLN A 410 6.02 8.16 6.99
CA GLN A 410 6.40 8.82 5.74
C GLN A 410 6.60 10.32 5.94
N LEU A 411 5.69 10.99 6.69
CA LEU A 411 5.87 12.41 7.06
C LEU A 411 7.18 12.61 7.82
N ALA A 412 7.42 11.83 8.87
CA ALA A 412 8.62 11.97 9.69
C ALA A 412 9.91 11.78 8.87
N VAL A 413 9.95 10.79 7.96
CA VAL A 413 11.11 10.57 7.09
C VAL A 413 11.29 11.71 6.10
N LEU A 414 10.20 12.21 5.51
CA LEU A 414 10.25 13.34 4.57
C LEU A 414 10.70 14.63 5.26
N ASP A 415 10.25 14.89 6.49
CA ASP A 415 10.68 16.03 7.29
C ASP A 415 12.17 15.93 7.67
N MET A 416 12.66 14.74 8.00
CA MET A 416 14.08 14.51 8.23
C MET A 416 14.92 14.76 6.97
N VAL A 417 14.43 14.36 5.78
CA VAL A 417 15.09 14.67 4.49
C VAL A 417 15.15 16.18 4.30
N GLY A 418 14.05 16.89 4.55
CA GLY A 418 14.00 18.35 4.44
C GLY A 418 15.02 19.06 5.35
N LEU A 419 15.07 18.67 6.62
CA LEU A 419 16.02 19.23 7.60
C LEU A 419 17.48 18.92 7.23
N CYS A 420 17.77 17.66 6.87
CA CYS A 420 19.11 17.25 6.44
C CYS A 420 19.58 18.06 5.22
N PHE A 421 18.74 18.19 4.21
CA PHE A 421 19.07 18.95 3.00
C PHE A 421 19.19 20.45 3.27
N ALA A 422 18.32 21.02 4.12
CA ALA A 422 18.40 22.43 4.51
C ALA A 422 19.72 22.76 5.20
N LYS A 423 20.20 21.86 6.07
CA LYS A 423 21.52 22.01 6.70
C LYS A 423 22.65 21.97 5.67
N ILE A 424 22.63 21.03 4.72
CA ILE A 424 23.62 20.90 3.64
C ILE A 424 23.62 22.15 2.73
N LEU A 425 22.44 22.71 2.48
CA LEU A 425 22.27 23.90 1.64
C LEU A 425 22.57 25.21 2.39
N GLY A 426 22.61 25.18 3.73
CA GLY A 426 22.77 26.36 4.56
C GLY A 426 21.57 27.31 4.54
N THR A 427 20.38 26.78 4.31
CA THR A 427 19.11 27.52 4.22
C THR A 427 18.34 27.60 5.53
N VAL A 428 18.72 26.85 6.55
CA VAL A 428 18.18 26.87 7.91
C VAL A 428 19.25 27.36 8.89
N ARG A 429 18.84 28.13 9.89
CA ARG A 429 19.75 28.56 10.97
C ARG A 429 20.02 27.38 11.92
N GLU A 430 21.20 27.35 12.52
CA GLU A 430 21.60 26.24 13.40
C GLU A 430 20.65 26.08 14.60
N GLU A 431 20.20 27.18 15.20
CA GLU A 431 19.25 27.17 16.30
C GLU A 431 17.89 26.61 15.88
N GLU A 432 17.37 27.01 14.72
CA GLU A 432 16.12 26.55 14.17
C GLU A 432 16.17 25.06 13.80
N TYR A 433 17.30 24.61 13.24
CA TYR A 433 17.56 23.20 12.98
C TYR A 433 17.57 22.39 14.26
N ALA A 434 18.32 22.84 15.29
CA ALA A 434 18.43 22.14 16.57
C ALA A 434 17.06 22.04 17.28
N ASP A 435 16.25 23.09 17.23
CA ASP A 435 14.90 23.11 17.77
C ASP A 435 13.98 22.11 17.04
N ALA A 436 14.02 22.09 15.71
CA ALA A 436 13.23 21.15 14.91
C ALA A 436 13.63 19.68 15.16
N VAL A 437 14.93 19.41 15.29
CA VAL A 437 15.44 18.05 15.63
C VAL A 437 15.00 17.63 17.03
N ARG A 438 15.02 18.54 18.01
CA ARG A 438 14.52 18.26 19.35
C ARG A 438 13.03 17.96 19.37
N GLU A 439 12.23 18.76 18.68
CA GLU A 439 10.79 18.53 18.55
C GLU A 439 10.46 17.23 17.81
N LEU A 440 11.23 16.88 16.78
CA LEU A 440 11.12 15.61 16.08
C LEU A 440 11.40 14.42 17.01
N ALA A 441 12.39 14.53 17.90
CA ALA A 441 12.69 13.49 18.89
C ALA A 441 11.53 13.28 19.91
N LEU A 442 10.78 14.34 20.20
CA LEU A 442 9.62 14.31 21.12
C LEU A 442 8.32 13.88 20.44
N LEU A 443 8.29 13.86 19.10
CA LEU A 443 7.08 13.57 18.32
C LEU A 443 6.38 12.26 18.72
N PRO A 444 7.08 11.12 18.95
CA PRO A 444 6.43 9.88 19.38
C PRO A 444 5.66 10.01 20.71
N ASP A 445 6.20 10.77 21.65
CA ASP A 445 5.57 10.96 22.97
C ASP A 445 4.36 11.91 22.85
N LYS A 446 4.44 12.96 22.04
CA LYS A 446 3.31 13.86 21.73
C LYS A 446 2.18 13.12 20.99
N VAL A 447 2.49 12.21 20.07
CA VAL A 447 1.48 11.34 19.43
C VAL A 447 0.84 10.43 20.47
N LYS A 448 1.60 9.86 21.40
CA LYS A 448 1.06 9.05 22.50
C LYS A 448 0.10 9.86 23.39
N GLU A 449 0.43 11.11 23.70
CA GLU A 449 -0.43 12.03 24.44
C GLU A 449 -1.72 12.31 23.67
N THR A 450 -1.63 12.63 22.38
CA THR A 450 -2.79 12.84 21.49
C THR A 450 -3.73 11.64 21.46
N LEU A 451 -3.21 10.42 21.45
CA LEU A 451 -3.99 9.17 21.53
C LEU A 451 -4.78 9.05 22.84
N GLY A 452 -4.40 9.75 23.91
CA GLY A 452 -5.14 9.80 25.17
C GLY A 452 -6.54 10.40 25.08
N HIS A 453 -6.85 11.13 24.00
CA HIS A 453 -8.15 11.76 23.76
C HIS A 453 -9.18 10.84 23.04
N CYS A 454 -8.89 9.54 22.91
CA CYS A 454 -9.75 8.58 22.19
C CYS A 454 -11.22 8.59 22.63
N GLU A 455 -11.50 8.68 23.96
CA GLU A 455 -12.87 8.63 24.50
C GLU A 455 -13.71 9.83 24.08
N ASP A 456 -13.13 11.01 24.04
CA ASP A 456 -13.81 12.23 23.64
C ASP A 456 -14.18 12.19 22.15
N ILE A 457 -13.21 11.79 21.32
CA ILE A 457 -13.43 11.60 19.88
C ILE A 457 -14.52 10.54 19.63
N GLN A 458 -14.51 9.43 20.38
CA GLN A 458 -15.52 8.38 20.27
C GLN A 458 -16.91 8.88 20.58
N LYS A 459 -17.06 9.67 21.67
CA LYS A 459 -18.36 10.26 22.05
C LYS A 459 -18.88 11.20 20.98
N TYR A 460 -18.01 12.06 20.45
CA TYR A 460 -18.39 12.99 19.39
C TYR A 460 -18.80 12.24 18.11
N ALA A 461 -18.00 11.26 17.67
CA ALA A 461 -18.31 10.43 16.51
C ALA A 461 -19.66 9.70 16.64
N ALA A 462 -20.02 9.23 17.85
CA ALA A 462 -21.30 8.57 18.11
C ALA A 462 -22.52 9.50 17.95
N GLN A 463 -22.35 10.80 17.98
CA GLN A 463 -23.40 11.79 17.75
C GLN A 463 -23.50 12.19 16.27
N HIS A 464 -22.41 12.07 15.50
CA HIS A 464 -22.28 12.64 14.15
C HIS A 464 -22.14 11.61 13.03
N PHE A 465 -22.27 10.30 13.29
CA PHE A 465 -22.11 9.24 12.28
C PHE A 465 -23.19 9.21 11.19
N HIS A 466 -24.29 9.93 11.37
CA HIS A 466 -25.44 9.94 10.48
C HIS A 466 -25.30 10.91 9.30
N HIS A 467 -24.33 11.83 9.32
CA HIS A 467 -24.10 12.76 8.22
C HIS A 467 -23.74 12.01 6.93
N GLU A 468 -24.24 12.48 5.80
CA GLU A 468 -23.93 11.93 4.48
C GLU A 468 -22.83 12.72 3.76
N SER A 469 -22.60 13.96 4.18
CA SER A 469 -21.57 14.85 3.65
C SER A 469 -20.87 15.60 4.77
N VAL A 470 -19.55 15.71 4.69
CA VAL A 470 -18.68 16.38 5.69
C VAL A 470 -17.61 17.20 4.97
N PHE A 471 -17.43 18.45 5.41
CA PHE A 471 -16.42 19.34 4.85
C PHE A 471 -15.24 19.50 5.80
N PHE A 472 -14.03 19.39 5.25
CA PHE A 472 -12.80 19.71 5.95
C PHE A 472 -12.28 21.06 5.44
N ILE A 473 -11.97 21.98 6.34
CA ILE A 473 -11.44 23.29 5.97
C ILE A 473 -10.15 23.60 6.72
N GLY A 474 -9.17 24.13 6.02
CA GLY A 474 -7.86 24.46 6.58
C GLY A 474 -7.10 25.44 5.70
N ARG A 475 -5.96 25.92 6.20
CA ARG A 475 -5.03 26.78 5.44
C ARG A 475 -3.62 26.25 5.51
N ASN A 476 -2.90 26.29 4.39
CA ASN A 476 -1.50 25.84 4.32
C ASN A 476 -1.37 24.38 4.79
N LEU A 477 -0.58 24.08 5.83
CA LEU A 477 -0.41 22.74 6.40
C LEU A 477 -1.74 22.12 6.85
N ASP A 478 -2.64 22.91 7.41
CA ASP A 478 -3.98 22.44 7.81
C ASP A 478 -4.84 22.01 6.62
N TYR A 479 -4.71 22.68 5.47
CA TYR A 479 -5.39 22.22 4.24
C TYR A 479 -4.85 20.87 3.77
N ALA A 480 -3.53 20.72 3.74
CA ALA A 480 -2.89 19.45 3.38
C ALA A 480 -3.27 18.31 4.33
N LEU A 481 -3.33 18.60 5.64
CA LEU A 481 -3.82 17.67 6.66
C LEU A 481 -5.30 17.31 6.44
N GLY A 482 -6.14 18.30 6.10
CA GLY A 482 -7.55 18.09 5.80
C GLY A 482 -7.82 17.15 4.64
N LEU A 483 -6.96 17.15 3.62
CA LEU A 483 -7.04 16.19 2.49
C LEU A 483 -6.94 14.74 3.00
N GLU A 484 -6.01 14.46 3.92
CA GLU A 484 -5.86 13.12 4.49
C GLU A 484 -7.03 12.75 5.42
N GLY A 485 -7.48 13.67 6.29
CA GLY A 485 -8.65 13.43 7.14
C GLY A 485 -9.91 13.13 6.34
N SER A 486 -10.15 13.88 5.27
CA SER A 486 -11.25 13.64 4.33
C SER A 486 -11.11 12.28 3.63
N LEU A 487 -9.91 11.91 3.18
CA LEU A 487 -9.68 10.60 2.55
C LEU A 487 -10.00 9.46 3.52
N LYS A 488 -9.50 9.51 4.75
CA LYS A 488 -9.77 8.47 5.76
C LYS A 488 -11.26 8.31 6.03
N LEU A 489 -11.98 9.43 6.18
CA LEU A 489 -13.42 9.38 6.42
C LEU A 489 -14.18 8.71 5.27
N LYS A 490 -13.92 9.11 4.02
CA LYS A 490 -14.62 8.53 2.85
C LYS A 490 -14.27 7.05 2.60
N GLU A 491 -13.01 6.66 2.84
CA GLU A 491 -12.55 5.28 2.59
C GLU A 491 -13.29 4.26 3.44
N ILE A 492 -13.44 4.53 4.74
CA ILE A 492 -13.89 3.51 5.69
C ILE A 492 -15.34 3.69 6.15
N SER A 493 -15.90 4.90 6.06
CA SER A 493 -17.29 5.19 6.48
C SER A 493 -18.26 5.35 5.32
N TYR A 494 -17.74 5.54 4.10
CA TYR A 494 -18.51 5.83 2.87
C TYR A 494 -19.29 7.15 2.92
N ILE A 495 -18.96 8.04 3.87
CA ILE A 495 -19.48 9.40 3.90
C ILE A 495 -18.78 10.20 2.80
N HIS A 496 -19.53 10.93 1.99
CA HIS A 496 -18.95 11.88 1.07
C HIS A 496 -18.24 12.98 1.85
N SER A 497 -16.96 13.20 1.61
CA SER A 497 -16.23 14.27 2.27
C SER A 497 -15.24 14.93 1.33
N GLU A 498 -15.04 16.23 1.50
CA GLU A 498 -14.09 17.02 0.73
C GLU A 498 -13.30 17.96 1.63
N ALA A 499 -12.07 18.21 1.24
CA ALA A 499 -11.21 19.18 1.93
C ALA A 499 -10.97 20.40 1.04
N TYR A 500 -11.12 21.59 1.62
CA TYR A 500 -10.95 22.85 0.92
C TYR A 500 -9.93 23.75 1.62
N ALA A 501 -9.15 24.45 0.83
CA ALA A 501 -8.47 25.63 1.33
C ALA A 501 -9.51 26.64 1.79
N SER A 502 -9.54 26.98 3.09
CA SER A 502 -10.64 27.73 3.70
C SER A 502 -10.98 29.04 3.00
N GLY A 503 -9.98 29.71 2.40
CA GLY A 503 -10.20 30.93 1.62
C GLY A 503 -10.98 30.71 0.34
N GLU A 504 -10.89 29.51 -0.23
CA GLU A 504 -11.52 29.15 -1.50
C GLU A 504 -13.03 28.85 -1.34
N LEU A 505 -13.52 28.59 -0.11
CA LEU A 505 -14.94 28.36 0.14
C LEU A 505 -15.84 29.44 -0.47
N LYS A 506 -15.43 30.70 -0.40
CA LYS A 506 -16.19 31.85 -0.91
C LYS A 506 -16.39 31.86 -2.42
N HIS A 507 -15.59 31.11 -3.15
CA HIS A 507 -15.59 31.08 -4.61
C HIS A 507 -16.50 29.99 -5.19
N GLY A 508 -17.39 29.42 -4.35
CA GLY A 508 -18.43 28.48 -4.79
C GLY A 508 -18.92 27.55 -3.69
N THR A 509 -18.03 26.79 -3.08
CA THR A 509 -18.35 25.67 -2.18
C THR A 509 -19.15 26.06 -0.93
N ILE A 510 -19.04 27.28 -0.45
CA ILE A 510 -19.80 27.79 0.70
C ILE A 510 -21.33 27.72 0.47
N SER A 511 -21.77 27.61 -0.78
CA SER A 511 -23.18 27.41 -1.14
C SER A 511 -23.74 26.06 -0.65
N LEU A 512 -22.90 25.12 -0.31
CA LEU A 512 -23.24 23.80 0.21
C LEU A 512 -23.37 23.78 1.75
N ILE A 513 -22.99 24.86 2.41
CA ILE A 513 -23.08 24.98 3.87
C ILE A 513 -24.46 25.49 4.25
N GLU A 514 -25.21 24.64 4.94
CA GLU A 514 -26.55 24.90 5.45
C GLU A 514 -26.66 24.53 6.94
N ASP A 515 -27.79 24.77 7.56
CA ASP A 515 -28.02 24.47 8.97
C ASP A 515 -27.77 22.97 9.28
N GLY A 516 -26.91 22.72 10.25
CA GLY A 516 -26.50 21.36 10.65
C GLY A 516 -25.46 20.69 9.75
N THR A 517 -24.91 21.36 8.72
CA THR A 517 -23.80 20.81 7.94
C THR A 517 -22.57 20.61 8.83
N LEU A 518 -22.02 19.38 8.89
CA LEU A 518 -20.81 19.10 9.67
C LEU A 518 -19.57 19.61 8.94
N VAL A 519 -18.85 20.51 9.60
CA VAL A 519 -17.58 21.07 9.13
C VAL A 519 -16.47 20.75 10.12
N ILE A 520 -15.40 20.12 9.66
CA ILE A 520 -14.18 19.87 10.43
C ILE A 520 -13.19 20.99 10.10
N ALA A 521 -13.01 21.90 11.05
CA ALA A 521 -12.16 23.08 10.87
C ALA A 521 -10.79 22.85 11.49
N LEU A 522 -9.74 22.96 10.67
CA LEU A 522 -8.35 22.77 11.10
C LEU A 522 -7.71 24.15 11.30
N GLY A 523 -7.22 24.39 12.52
CA GLY A 523 -6.59 25.62 12.96
C GLY A 523 -5.39 25.33 13.86
N THR A 524 -4.50 24.42 13.42
CA THR A 524 -3.29 24.06 14.17
C THR A 524 -2.11 24.95 13.78
N TYR A 525 -2.08 25.46 12.55
CA TYR A 525 -0.99 26.27 12.04
C TYR A 525 -1.07 27.73 12.53
N GLY A 526 -0.41 28.01 13.64
CA GLY A 526 -0.45 29.30 14.37
C GLY A 526 -0.31 30.56 13.49
N PRO A 527 0.63 30.64 12.53
CA PRO A 527 0.78 31.83 11.68
C PRO A 527 -0.46 32.23 10.88
N LEU A 528 -1.40 31.29 10.66
CA LEU A 528 -2.67 31.54 9.95
C LEU A 528 -3.91 31.31 10.81
N PHE A 529 -3.76 31.18 12.13
CA PHE A 529 -4.87 30.89 13.06
C PHE A 529 -5.99 31.93 12.95
N ASP A 530 -5.71 33.23 13.01
CA ASP A 530 -6.72 34.29 12.89
C ASP A 530 -7.49 34.23 11.55
N LYS A 531 -6.79 33.81 10.47
CA LYS A 531 -7.43 33.64 9.16
C LYS A 531 -8.30 32.39 9.11
N ALA A 532 -7.90 31.31 9.77
CA ALA A 532 -8.72 30.12 9.93
C ALA A 532 -9.97 30.44 10.76
N MET A 533 -9.82 31.15 11.88
CA MET A 533 -10.95 31.62 12.71
C MET A 533 -11.97 32.44 11.94
N SER A 534 -11.52 33.36 11.06
CA SER A 534 -12.43 34.13 10.21
C SER A 534 -13.28 33.23 9.32
N ASN A 535 -12.72 32.14 8.78
CA ASN A 535 -13.48 31.20 7.96
C ASN A 535 -14.41 30.30 8.81
N VAL A 536 -14.03 29.97 10.03
CA VAL A 536 -14.91 29.30 11.00
C VAL A 536 -16.16 30.13 11.27
N VAL A 537 -16.00 31.43 11.56
CA VAL A 537 -17.12 32.35 11.75
C VAL A 537 -18.05 32.40 10.52
N GLU A 538 -17.50 32.35 9.32
CA GLU A 538 -18.28 32.38 8.08
C GLU A 538 -19.16 31.14 7.89
N VAL A 539 -18.66 29.92 8.21
CA VAL A 539 -19.48 28.70 8.13
C VAL A 539 -20.47 28.63 9.29
N LYS A 540 -20.09 29.05 10.50
CA LYS A 540 -20.98 29.16 11.66
C LYS A 540 -22.16 30.12 11.39
N ALA A 541 -21.91 31.23 10.72
CA ALA A 541 -22.97 32.18 10.34
C ALA A 541 -24.03 31.60 9.38
N ARG A 542 -23.76 30.41 8.80
CA ARG A 542 -24.69 29.68 7.93
C ARG A 542 -25.29 28.43 8.60
N GLY A 543 -25.08 28.29 9.93
CA GLY A 543 -25.66 27.22 10.71
C GLY A 543 -24.83 25.92 10.72
N ALA A 544 -23.56 25.93 10.25
CA ALA A 544 -22.71 24.76 10.31
C ALA A 544 -22.51 24.28 11.76
N ASP A 545 -22.51 22.96 11.94
CA ASP A 545 -21.97 22.29 13.12
C ASP A 545 -20.46 22.12 12.95
N VAL A 546 -19.65 22.69 13.83
CA VAL A 546 -18.21 22.78 13.64
C VAL A 546 -17.44 22.00 14.70
N LEU A 547 -16.77 20.92 14.27
CA LEU A 547 -15.68 20.28 15.01
C LEU A 547 -14.37 20.98 14.64
N ALA A 548 -13.70 21.56 15.61
CA ALA A 548 -12.39 22.14 15.37
C ALA A 548 -11.26 21.26 15.90
N LEU A 549 -10.15 21.22 15.16
CA LEU A 549 -8.87 20.68 15.61
C LEU A 549 -7.84 21.81 15.69
N THR A 550 -7.25 21.99 16.87
CA THR A 550 -6.26 23.07 17.11
C THR A 550 -5.18 22.62 18.09
N THR A 551 -4.20 23.48 18.36
CA THR A 551 -3.20 23.22 19.40
C THR A 551 -3.73 23.64 20.79
N GLU A 552 -3.11 23.12 21.85
CA GLU A 552 -3.47 23.46 23.24
C GLU A 552 -3.43 24.97 23.48
N SER A 553 -2.42 25.65 22.94
CA SER A 553 -2.25 27.11 23.09
C SER A 553 -3.40 27.93 22.47
N HIS A 554 -4.08 27.41 21.45
CA HIS A 554 -5.20 28.09 20.77
C HIS A 554 -6.59 27.57 21.18
N CYS A 555 -6.67 26.54 22.03
CA CYS A 555 -7.93 25.91 22.44
C CYS A 555 -8.93 26.91 23.01
N GLY A 556 -8.51 27.77 23.92
CA GLY A 556 -9.39 28.71 24.60
C GLY A 556 -10.01 29.78 23.70
N GLU A 557 -9.34 30.12 22.60
CA GLU A 557 -9.89 31.05 21.60
C GLU A 557 -10.82 30.33 20.63
N MET A 558 -10.44 29.18 20.12
CA MET A 558 -11.24 28.35 19.21
C MET A 558 -12.58 27.97 19.83
N ALA A 559 -12.58 27.54 21.09
CA ALA A 559 -13.77 27.10 21.84
C ALA A 559 -14.86 28.18 22.00
N LYS A 560 -14.54 29.46 21.80
CA LYS A 560 -15.55 30.55 21.86
C LYS A 560 -16.48 30.56 20.66
N THR A 561 -16.12 29.91 19.57
CA THR A 561 -16.78 30.04 18.27
C THR A 561 -17.37 28.74 17.74
N VAL A 562 -16.78 27.58 18.10
CA VAL A 562 -17.14 26.27 17.55
C VAL A 562 -17.97 25.44 18.52
N ASP A 563 -18.58 24.36 18.03
CA ASP A 563 -19.44 23.49 18.83
C ASP A 563 -18.62 22.47 19.63
N HIS A 564 -17.50 22.00 19.08
CA HIS A 564 -16.59 21.08 19.76
C HIS A 564 -15.12 21.33 19.36
N VAL A 565 -14.18 21.13 20.29
CA VAL A 565 -12.75 21.33 20.05
C VAL A 565 -11.97 20.07 20.42
N LEU A 566 -11.17 19.58 19.49
CA LEU A 566 -10.11 18.61 19.74
C LEU A 566 -8.77 19.34 19.77
N THR A 567 -7.90 18.93 20.65
CA THR A 567 -6.57 19.54 20.79
C THR A 567 -5.45 18.55 20.54
N VAL A 568 -4.33 19.09 20.07
CA VAL A 568 -3.03 18.41 20.02
C VAL A 568 -1.98 19.22 20.77
N PRO A 569 -0.93 18.60 21.33
CA PRO A 569 0.16 19.31 21.98
C PRO A 569 0.84 20.33 21.02
N ASP A 570 1.32 21.43 21.59
CA ASP A 570 2.13 22.39 20.84
C ASP A 570 3.45 21.75 20.37
N THR A 571 3.87 22.03 19.14
CA THR A 571 5.11 21.51 18.53
C THR A 571 5.60 22.43 17.44
N ALA A 572 6.76 22.12 16.84
CA ALA A 572 7.24 22.83 15.65
C ALA A 572 6.21 22.77 14.51
N ALA A 573 5.98 23.89 13.85
CA ALA A 573 4.91 24.03 12.85
C ALA A 573 4.92 22.90 11.78
N MET A 574 6.10 22.49 11.34
CA MET A 574 6.26 21.42 10.34
C MET A 574 5.76 20.05 10.82
N LEU A 575 5.70 19.79 12.13
CA LEU A 575 5.29 18.52 12.71
C LEU A 575 3.79 18.49 13.09
N LEU A 576 3.08 19.62 13.01
CA LEU A 576 1.65 19.68 13.33
C LEU A 576 0.78 18.71 12.53
N PRO A 577 1.04 18.47 11.22
CA PRO A 577 0.28 17.46 10.49
C PRO A 577 0.46 16.04 11.02
N SER A 578 1.63 15.69 11.55
CA SER A 578 1.90 14.38 12.18
C SER A 578 1.13 14.17 13.48
N LEU A 579 0.82 15.25 14.23
CA LEU A 579 -0.06 15.19 15.41
C LEU A 579 -1.52 15.25 15.01
N GLY A 580 -1.89 16.18 14.14
CA GLY A 580 -3.27 16.45 13.75
C GLY A 580 -3.94 15.30 12.99
N VAL A 581 -3.18 14.46 12.29
CA VAL A 581 -3.75 13.29 11.59
C VAL A 581 -4.34 12.25 12.56
N VAL A 582 -3.80 12.11 13.76
CA VAL A 582 -4.20 11.10 14.74
C VAL A 582 -5.66 11.24 15.18
N PRO A 583 -6.13 12.42 15.65
CA PRO A 583 -7.56 12.64 15.95
C PRO A 583 -8.46 12.42 14.73
N LEU A 584 -8.02 12.78 13.52
CA LEU A 584 -8.82 12.61 12.30
C LEU A 584 -8.94 11.12 11.90
N GLN A 585 -7.89 10.32 12.10
CA GLN A 585 -7.93 8.86 11.91
C GLN A 585 -8.87 8.20 12.92
N LEU A 586 -8.80 8.59 14.20
CA LEU A 586 -9.68 8.09 15.25
C LEU A 586 -11.14 8.48 15.00
N PHE A 587 -11.40 9.73 14.60
CA PHE A 587 -12.73 10.20 14.24
C PHE A 587 -13.31 9.35 13.11
N SER A 588 -12.56 9.16 12.03
CA SER A 588 -12.98 8.34 10.89
C SER A 588 -13.25 6.90 11.30
N TYR A 589 -12.36 6.31 12.14
CA TYR A 589 -12.52 4.97 12.69
C TYR A 589 -13.82 4.82 13.48
N TYR A 590 -14.09 5.73 14.43
CA TYR A 590 -15.28 5.64 15.26
C TYR A 590 -16.58 5.92 14.48
N ILE A 591 -16.57 6.83 13.51
CA ILE A 591 -17.69 7.02 12.57
C ILE A 591 -17.98 5.71 11.82
N ALA A 592 -16.97 5.06 11.25
CA ALA A 592 -17.13 3.81 10.52
C ALA A 592 -17.63 2.67 11.42
N LEU A 593 -17.16 2.62 12.66
CA LEU A 593 -17.61 1.65 13.67
C LEU A 593 -19.09 1.82 13.99
N GLN A 594 -19.58 3.06 14.20
CA GLN A 594 -20.98 3.35 14.45
C GLN A 594 -21.89 3.04 13.25
N ARG A 595 -21.37 3.19 12.05
CA ARG A 595 -22.08 2.85 10.80
C ARG A 595 -22.08 1.35 10.50
N GLY A 596 -21.36 0.52 11.28
CA GLY A 596 -21.23 -0.92 11.05
C GLY A 596 -20.47 -1.27 9.77
N CYS A 597 -19.56 -0.39 9.33
CA CYS A 597 -18.74 -0.62 8.15
C CYS A 597 -17.62 -1.62 8.43
N ASP A 598 -17.15 -2.33 7.39
CA ASP A 598 -15.93 -3.13 7.48
C ASP A 598 -14.71 -2.19 7.42
N ILE A 599 -14.10 -1.94 8.57
CA ILE A 599 -13.05 -0.95 8.76
C ILE A 599 -11.72 -1.41 8.15
N ASP A 600 -11.37 -2.67 8.37
CA ASP A 600 -10.08 -3.22 7.91
C ASP A 600 -10.09 -3.50 6.40
N LYS A 601 -11.26 -3.83 5.84
CA LYS A 601 -11.45 -4.20 4.43
C LYS A 601 -12.67 -3.46 3.85
N PRO A 602 -12.56 -2.13 3.66
CA PRO A 602 -13.66 -1.34 3.11
C PRO A 602 -14.01 -1.81 1.69
N ARG A 603 -15.31 -1.70 1.35
CA ARG A 603 -15.78 -2.10 0.02
C ARG A 603 -15.05 -1.35 -1.09
N ASN A 604 -14.81 -2.03 -2.21
CA ASN A 604 -14.21 -1.47 -3.42
C ASN A 604 -12.79 -0.89 -3.24
N LEU A 605 -12.10 -1.23 -2.16
CA LEU A 605 -10.71 -0.81 -1.92
C LEU A 605 -9.80 -2.01 -1.69
N ALA A 606 -8.56 -1.86 -2.13
CA ALA A 606 -7.47 -2.80 -1.86
C ALA A 606 -6.27 -2.04 -1.26
N LYS A 607 -5.47 -2.71 -0.41
CA LYS A 607 -4.32 -2.08 0.29
C LYS A 607 -3.29 -1.49 -0.66
N SER A 608 -3.10 -2.09 -1.83
CA SER A 608 -2.16 -1.62 -2.84
C SER A 608 -2.72 -1.88 -4.23
N VAL A 609 -2.64 -0.90 -5.13
CA VAL A 609 -3.12 -0.99 -6.51
C VAL A 609 -1.94 -1.33 -7.42
N THR A 610 -1.95 -2.55 -7.99
CA THR A 610 -0.88 -3.08 -8.85
C THR A 610 -1.37 -3.37 -10.27
N VAL A 611 -2.48 -2.78 -10.65
CA VAL A 611 -3.07 -2.81 -12.00
C VAL A 611 -3.52 -1.41 -12.37
N GLU A 612 -3.50 -1.10 -13.66
CA GLU A 612 -4.11 0.12 -14.21
C GLU A 612 -5.62 -0.01 -14.34
#